data_afb07fbae06a087e4bba83124ccee423
#
_entry.id   afb07fbae06a087e4bba83124ccee423
#
_cell.length_a   1.000
_cell.length_b   1.000
_cell.length_c   1.000
_cell.angle_alpha   90.00
_cell.angle_beta   90.00
_cell.angle_gamma   90.00
#
_symmetry.space_group_name_H-M   'P 1'
#
loop_
_entity.id
_entity.type
_entity.pdbx_description
1 polymer ?
#
loop_
_entity_poly.entity_id
_entity_poly.type
_entity_poly.pdbx_seq_one_letter_code
_entity_poly.pdbx_strand_id
1 'polypeptide(L)' 'MKGIYYIENYLDEMHSGISGYFETEDAAREGLKFCSDWFRPNGTGRIYFQEFGLHGKTTLIYEK' A
#
# COMPACT_ATOMS: atom_id res chain seq x y z
N MET A 1 -2.07 18.10 3.91
CA MET A 1 -2.36 16.72 3.54
C MET A 1 -3.38 16.10 4.48
N LYS A 2 -4.34 15.38 3.93
CA LYS A 2 -5.43 14.82 4.72
C LYS A 2 -5.21 13.36 5.11
N GLY A 3 -4.16 12.74 4.63
CA GLY A 3 -3.88 11.35 4.90
C GLY A 3 -2.56 10.92 4.32
N ILE A 4 -2.36 9.61 4.27
CA ILE A 4 -1.12 9.02 3.78
C ILE A 4 -1.45 7.81 2.92
N TYR A 5 -0.61 7.54 1.94
CA TYR A 5 -0.70 6.34 1.11
C TYR A 5 0.23 5.28 1.65
N TYR A 6 -0.19 4.02 1.60
CA TYR A 6 0.69 2.92 1.99
C TYR A 6 0.47 1.71 1.08
N ILE A 7 1.48 0.86 1.04
CA ILE A 7 1.45 -0.37 0.25
C ILE A 7 1.28 -1.54 1.20
N GLU A 8 0.34 -2.42 0.89
CA GLU A 8 0.14 -3.66 1.62
C GLU A 8 0.46 -4.85 0.71
N ASN A 9 1.24 -5.79 1.25
CA ASN A 9 1.58 -7.04 0.56
C ASN A 9 1.37 -8.21 1.50
N TYR A 10 1.16 -9.40 0.95
CA TYR A 10 1.25 -10.62 1.73
C TYR A 10 2.72 -10.96 1.93
N LEU A 11 3.09 -11.18 3.18
CA LEU A 11 4.46 -11.54 3.57
C LEU A 11 4.65 -13.06 3.53
N ASP A 12 3.54 -13.79 3.74
CA ASP A 12 3.45 -15.25 3.62
C ASP A 12 1.97 -15.60 3.44
N GLU A 13 1.62 -16.90 3.53
CA GLU A 13 0.25 -17.36 3.29
C GLU A 13 -0.78 -16.78 4.24
N MET A 14 -0.36 -16.38 5.44
CA MET A 14 -1.27 -15.98 6.50
C MET A 14 -1.10 -14.56 7.00
N HIS A 15 -0.02 -13.89 6.58
CA HIS A 15 0.32 -12.58 7.12
C HIS A 15 0.47 -11.55 6.02
N SER A 16 -0.11 -10.37 6.25
CA SER A 16 0.13 -9.23 5.39
C SER A 16 0.89 -8.17 6.19
N GLY A 17 1.53 -7.26 5.48
CA GLY A 17 2.26 -6.18 6.11
C GLY A 17 2.31 -4.95 5.23
N ILE A 18 2.75 -3.85 5.82
CA ILE A 18 2.87 -2.59 5.13
C ILE A 18 4.31 -2.44 4.66
N SER A 19 4.47 -2.21 3.35
CA SER A 19 5.80 -2.11 2.72
C SER A 19 6.32 -0.68 2.62
N GLY A 20 5.54 0.30 2.99
CA GLY A 20 6.00 1.69 3.01
C GLY A 20 4.86 2.68 3.08
N TYR A 21 5.19 3.90 3.50
CA TYR A 21 4.25 5.03 3.57
C TYR A 21 4.73 6.12 2.63
N PHE A 22 3.79 6.77 1.95
CA PHE A 22 4.09 7.75 0.91
C PHE A 22 3.15 8.94 1.02
N GLU A 23 3.64 10.12 0.67
CA GLU A 23 2.83 11.34 0.74
C GLU A 23 1.90 11.50 -0.47
N THR A 24 2.24 10.86 -1.60
CA THR A 24 1.45 10.98 -2.83
C THR A 24 1.18 9.61 -3.43
N GLU A 25 0.12 9.54 -4.24
CA GLU A 25 -0.19 8.32 -4.97
C GLU A 25 0.93 7.95 -5.94
N ASP A 26 1.50 8.94 -6.62
CA ASP A 26 2.58 8.69 -7.58
C ASP A 26 3.78 8.06 -6.89
N ALA A 27 4.15 8.57 -5.70
CA ALA A 27 5.27 8.00 -4.94
C ALA A 27 4.96 6.56 -4.53
N ALA A 28 3.71 6.28 -4.12
CA ALA A 28 3.31 4.93 -3.75
C ALA A 28 3.38 3.99 -4.96
N ARG A 29 2.94 4.44 -6.13
CA ARG A 29 3.01 3.63 -7.36
C ARG A 29 4.44 3.33 -7.77
N GLU A 30 5.34 4.31 -7.63
CA GLU A 30 6.76 4.08 -7.88
C GLU A 30 7.33 3.07 -6.90
N GLY A 31 6.99 3.20 -5.62
CA GLY A 31 7.43 2.24 -4.60
C GLY A 31 6.91 0.84 -4.85
N LEU A 32 5.70 0.73 -5.38
CA LEU A 32 5.09 -0.57 -5.66
C LEU A 32 5.92 -1.40 -6.65
N LYS A 33 6.63 -0.76 -7.56
CA LYS A 33 7.47 -1.45 -8.55
C LYS A 33 8.53 -2.33 -7.90
N PHE A 34 8.91 -2.02 -6.67
CA PHE A 34 9.94 -2.75 -5.93
C PHE A 34 9.36 -3.70 -4.86
N CYS A 35 8.04 -3.81 -4.79
CA CYS A 35 7.35 -4.66 -3.82
C CYS A 35 6.79 -5.89 -4.50
N SER A 36 6.56 -6.94 -3.72
CA SER A 36 5.91 -8.15 -4.22
C SER A 36 5.17 -8.83 -3.07
N ASP A 37 4.06 -9.47 -3.40
CA ASP A 37 3.43 -10.41 -2.48
C ASP A 37 4.28 -11.68 -2.43
N TRP A 38 4.12 -12.46 -1.37
CA TRP A 38 4.87 -13.69 -1.14
C TRP A 38 4.90 -14.64 -2.35
N PHE A 39 3.79 -14.70 -3.08
CA PHE A 39 3.63 -15.63 -4.20
C PHE A 39 3.49 -14.95 -5.55
N ARG A 40 3.84 -13.66 -5.64
CA ARG A 40 3.68 -12.87 -6.86
C ARG A 40 4.96 -12.11 -7.19
N PRO A 41 5.16 -11.74 -8.46
CA PRO A 41 6.36 -11.02 -8.88
C PRO A 41 6.38 -9.58 -8.37
N ASN A 42 7.52 -8.91 -8.58
CA ASN A 42 7.68 -7.49 -8.25
C ASN A 42 6.62 -6.64 -8.95
N GLY A 43 6.21 -5.59 -8.29
CA GLY A 43 5.20 -4.69 -8.80
C GLY A 43 3.78 -5.07 -8.40
N THR A 44 3.62 -6.07 -7.54
CA THR A 44 2.30 -6.48 -7.07
C THR A 44 2.08 -6.06 -5.62
N GLY A 45 0.85 -5.77 -5.30
CA GLY A 45 0.43 -5.32 -3.98
C GLY A 45 -0.78 -4.41 -4.08
N ARG A 46 -1.15 -3.81 -2.97
CA ARG A 46 -2.31 -2.95 -2.86
C ARG A 46 -1.89 -1.61 -2.30
N ILE A 47 -2.39 -0.52 -2.89
CA ILE A 47 -2.14 0.83 -2.40
C ILE A 47 -3.43 1.33 -1.77
N TYR A 48 -3.32 1.77 -0.52
CA TYR A 48 -4.43 2.35 0.23
C TYR A 48 -4.15 3.80 0.54
N PHE A 49 -5.21 4.58 0.65
CA PHE A 49 -5.17 5.93 1.19
C PHE A 49 -5.84 5.91 2.55
N GLN A 50 -5.12 6.30 3.59
CA GLN A 50 -5.61 6.38 4.96
C GLN A 50 -5.76 7.84 5.35
N GLU A 51 -6.99 8.28 5.63
CA GLU A 51 -7.23 9.63 6.11
C GLU A 51 -6.74 9.78 7.55
N PHE A 52 -6.21 10.95 7.86
CA PHE A 52 -5.84 11.28 9.22
C PHE A 52 -7.08 11.60 10.04
N GLY A 53 -6.97 11.43 11.38
CA GLY A 53 -8.02 11.79 12.30
C GLY A 53 -8.64 10.59 13.00
N LEU A 54 -9.51 10.87 13.96
CA LEU A 54 -10.14 9.83 14.78
C LEU A 54 -11.05 8.91 13.99
N HIS A 55 -11.64 9.41 12.93
CA HIS A 55 -12.57 8.66 12.09
C HIS A 55 -12.07 8.57 10.66
N GLY A 56 -10.74 8.54 10.50
CA GLY A 56 -10.13 8.48 9.19
C GLY A 56 -10.52 7.21 8.46
N LYS A 57 -10.90 7.37 7.20
CA LYS A 57 -11.33 6.26 6.34
C LYS A 57 -10.13 5.71 5.57
N THR A 58 -10.11 4.38 5.39
CA THR A 58 -9.12 3.72 4.53
C THR A 58 -9.79 3.34 3.21
N THR A 59 -9.16 3.72 2.11
CA THR A 59 -9.71 3.48 0.77
C THR A 59 -8.68 2.76 -0.08
N LEU A 60 -9.11 1.68 -0.74
CA LEU A 60 -8.24 0.99 -1.71
C LEU A 60 -8.15 1.85 -2.97
N ILE A 61 -6.94 2.25 -3.35
CA ILE A 61 -6.68 3.12 -4.49
C ILE A 61 -6.28 2.32 -5.72
N TYR A 62 -5.46 1.30 -5.53
CA TYR A 62 -4.88 0.54 -6.64
C TYR A 62 -4.48 -0.85 -6.16
N GLU A 63 -4.71 -1.82 -7.04
CA GLU A 63 -4.33 -3.21 -6.76
C GLU A 63 -3.78 -3.84 -8.05
N LYS A 64 -2.67 -4.56 -7.90
CA LYS A 64 -2.11 -5.29 -9.03
C LYS A 64 -1.65 -6.68 -8.63
#